data_93836613b9c924742360648e235e0d8e
#
_entry.id   93836613b9c924742360648e235e0d8e
#
_cell.length_a   1.000
_cell.length_b   1.000
_cell.length_c   1.000
_cell.angle_alpha   90.00
_cell.angle_beta   90.00
_cell.angle_gamma   90.00
#
_symmetry.space_group_name_H-M   'P 1'
#
loop_
_entity.id
_entity.type
_entity.pdbx_description
1 polymer ?
#
loop_
_entity_poly.entity_id
_entity_poly.type
_entity_poly.pdbx_seq_one_letter_code
_entity_poly.pdbx_strand_id
1 'polypeptide(L)'
;MITDTHTHLYSSQFKEDQPAMMQRAKDAGVTRFFIPAIDSTYTDVMLQLEEDYPKDVFLMMGLHPTSVGENYLEELAHVKEWLDKKKFYAIGEIGMDLYWDKTFLTQQQDAFRTQIQWAKERKLPINIHCRDAFDEVFEVLESEKSDDLRGIFHCFTGTLEQAKQAISYNMKLGIGGVATFKNGKIDKFLNEIDLKHIVLETDAPYLAPTPYRGKRNESAYLTNVVDKLVDIYGLSFDEIAAITTQNSKDVFGI
;
A
#
# COMPACT_ATOMS: atom_id res chain seq x y z
N MET A 1 3.66 -10.57 -15.79
CA MET A 1 3.47 -9.15 -15.38
C MET A 1 3.05 -9.15 -13.93
N ILE A 2 3.72 -8.36 -13.10
CA ILE A 2 3.44 -8.19 -11.67
C ILE A 2 3.19 -6.70 -11.40
N THR A 3 2.32 -6.39 -10.46
CA THR A 3 2.06 -5.04 -9.97
C THR A 3 2.58 -4.90 -8.54
N ASP A 4 3.36 -3.86 -8.27
CA ASP A 4 3.75 -3.41 -6.94
C ASP A 4 2.73 -2.36 -6.49
N THR A 5 1.81 -2.75 -5.60
CA THR A 5 0.67 -1.90 -5.21
C THR A 5 1.00 -0.86 -4.15
N HIS A 6 2.23 -0.89 -3.60
CA HIS A 6 2.69 0.09 -2.62
C HIS A 6 4.22 0.12 -2.55
N THR A 7 4.83 1.25 -2.94
CA THR A 7 6.29 1.40 -2.95
C THR A 7 6.71 2.87 -2.98
N HIS A 8 7.77 3.24 -2.24
CA HIS A 8 8.27 4.62 -2.13
C HIS A 8 9.52 4.83 -3.01
N LEU A 9 9.40 4.58 -4.33
CA LEU A 9 10.54 4.66 -5.27
C LEU A 9 11.12 6.07 -5.46
N TYR A 10 10.42 7.10 -4.96
CA TYR A 10 10.92 8.48 -4.86
C TYR A 10 11.91 8.68 -3.68
N SER A 11 12.05 7.69 -2.80
CA SER A 11 12.95 7.80 -1.63
C SER A 11 14.38 8.15 -2.03
N SER A 12 15.01 9.03 -1.24
CA SER A 12 16.41 9.41 -1.42
C SER A 12 17.38 8.22 -1.43
N GLN A 13 16.97 7.09 -0.88
CA GLN A 13 17.75 5.84 -0.92
C GLN A 13 17.93 5.27 -2.33
N PHE A 14 17.09 5.68 -3.30
CA PHE A 14 17.19 5.27 -4.71
C PHE A 14 17.89 6.31 -5.60
N LYS A 15 18.19 7.50 -5.08
CA LYS A 15 18.69 8.64 -5.87
C LYS A 15 19.83 8.32 -6.80
N GLU A 16 20.78 7.48 -6.34
CA GLU A 16 22.00 7.19 -7.11
C GLU A 16 21.79 6.14 -8.20
N ASP A 17 20.79 5.23 -8.04
CA ASP A 17 20.62 4.09 -8.95
C ASP A 17 19.15 3.89 -9.41
N GLN A 18 18.30 4.90 -9.26
CA GLN A 18 16.87 4.80 -9.57
C GLN A 18 16.57 4.24 -10.98
N PRO A 19 17.22 4.71 -12.08
CA PRO A 19 16.99 4.13 -13.40
C PRO A 19 17.40 2.65 -13.49
N ALA A 20 18.49 2.27 -12.86
CA ALA A 20 18.96 0.89 -12.84
C ALA A 20 18.04 0.00 -11.98
N MET A 21 17.54 0.51 -10.85
CA MET A 21 16.57 -0.16 -10.01
C MET A 21 15.24 -0.38 -10.77
N MET A 22 14.74 0.63 -11.47
CA MET A 22 13.53 0.51 -12.31
C MET A 22 13.72 -0.53 -13.43
N GLN A 23 14.91 -0.59 -14.05
CA GLN A 23 15.20 -1.60 -15.05
C GLN A 23 15.22 -3.01 -14.44
N ARG A 24 15.86 -3.22 -13.28
CA ARG A 24 15.84 -4.51 -12.58
C ARG A 24 14.40 -4.96 -12.25
N ALA A 25 13.55 -4.04 -11.82
CA ALA A 25 12.13 -4.34 -11.56
C ALA A 25 11.42 -4.82 -12.84
N LYS A 26 11.62 -4.12 -13.97
CA LYS A 26 11.04 -4.51 -15.27
C LYS A 26 11.56 -5.85 -15.77
N ASP A 27 12.86 -6.10 -15.63
CA ASP A 27 13.49 -7.38 -16.01
C ASP A 27 12.93 -8.55 -15.17
N ALA A 28 12.55 -8.28 -13.92
CA ALA A 28 11.86 -9.22 -13.02
C ALA A 28 10.34 -9.34 -13.30
N GLY A 29 9.81 -8.63 -14.30
CA GLY A 29 8.41 -8.68 -14.69
C GLY A 29 7.49 -7.76 -13.91
N VAL A 30 8.03 -6.88 -13.04
CA VAL A 30 7.27 -5.85 -12.31
C VAL A 30 7.20 -4.59 -13.18
N THR A 31 6.00 -4.24 -13.63
CA THR A 31 5.82 -3.20 -14.65
C THR A 31 4.81 -2.12 -14.28
N ARG A 32 4.23 -2.20 -13.07
CA ARG A 32 3.33 -1.18 -12.51
C ARG A 32 3.71 -0.91 -11.07
N PHE A 33 3.81 0.37 -10.73
CA PHE A 33 4.26 0.85 -9.43
C PHE A 33 3.27 1.88 -8.90
N PHE A 34 2.59 1.54 -7.81
CA PHE A 34 1.71 2.48 -7.13
C PHE A 34 2.47 3.19 -6.01
N ILE A 35 2.50 4.50 -6.10
CA ILE A 35 3.35 5.37 -5.29
C ILE A 35 2.49 6.18 -4.32
N PRO A 36 2.52 5.88 -3.02
CA PRO A 36 1.73 6.62 -2.03
C PRO A 36 2.40 7.92 -1.62
N ALA A 37 1.57 8.91 -1.26
CA ALA A 37 2.03 10.11 -0.57
C ALA A 37 2.24 9.86 0.92
N ILE A 38 3.13 10.64 1.54
CA ILE A 38 3.34 10.69 2.99
C ILE A 38 2.82 12.02 3.53
N ASP A 39 3.36 13.14 3.06
CA ASP A 39 2.96 14.50 3.41
C ASP A 39 3.33 15.47 2.27
N SER A 40 3.07 16.77 2.48
CA SER A 40 3.31 17.81 1.47
C SER A 40 4.75 17.88 0.95
N THR A 41 5.72 17.48 1.76
CA THR A 41 7.15 17.57 1.42
C THR A 41 7.58 16.55 0.34
N TYR A 42 6.79 15.50 0.13
CA TYR A 42 7.09 14.46 -0.87
C TYR A 42 6.40 14.69 -2.22
N THR A 43 5.48 15.67 -2.32
CA THR A 43 4.65 15.86 -3.51
C THR A 43 5.48 16.07 -4.78
N ASP A 44 6.47 16.97 -4.74
CA ASP A 44 7.27 17.32 -5.92
C ASP A 44 8.09 16.12 -6.43
N VAL A 45 8.69 15.34 -5.53
CA VAL A 45 9.50 14.17 -5.92
C VAL A 45 8.63 13.02 -6.45
N MET A 46 7.40 12.90 -5.99
CA MET A 46 6.43 11.93 -6.53
C MET A 46 5.99 12.31 -7.94
N LEU A 47 5.68 13.59 -8.16
CA LEU A 47 5.30 14.10 -9.48
C LEU A 47 6.44 13.94 -10.48
N GLN A 48 7.67 14.22 -10.08
CA GLN A 48 8.84 14.01 -10.93
C GLN A 48 9.01 12.53 -11.31
N LEU A 49 8.81 11.61 -10.36
CA LEU A 49 8.88 10.17 -10.65
C LEU A 49 7.83 9.74 -11.68
N GLU A 50 6.60 10.25 -11.59
CA GLU A 50 5.57 9.97 -12.60
C GLU A 50 5.94 10.56 -13.97
N GLU A 51 6.51 11.77 -13.99
CA GLU A 51 6.96 12.41 -15.25
C GLU A 51 8.09 11.60 -15.90
N ASP A 52 9.00 11.06 -15.12
CA ASP A 52 10.10 10.23 -15.60
C ASP A 52 9.63 8.85 -16.10
N TYR A 53 8.55 8.29 -15.51
CA TYR A 53 8.01 6.96 -15.81
C TYR A 53 6.48 6.95 -16.02
N PRO A 54 5.93 7.73 -16.97
CA PRO A 54 4.49 8.01 -17.07
C PRO A 54 3.61 6.81 -17.45
N LYS A 55 4.20 5.70 -17.88
CA LYS A 55 3.47 4.47 -18.25
C LYS A 55 3.47 3.42 -17.14
N ASP A 56 4.37 3.57 -16.18
CA ASP A 56 4.67 2.54 -15.19
C ASP A 56 4.31 2.97 -13.77
N VAL A 57 4.32 4.29 -13.50
CA VAL A 57 4.09 4.91 -12.20
C VAL A 57 2.68 5.46 -12.09
N PHE A 58 2.00 5.12 -10.99
CA PHE A 58 0.63 5.50 -10.68
C PHE A 58 0.59 6.10 -9.28
N LEU A 59 0.29 7.41 -9.19
CA LEU A 59 0.34 8.12 -7.92
C LEU A 59 -0.94 7.94 -7.10
N MET A 60 -0.76 7.85 -5.79
CA MET A 60 -1.79 7.96 -4.77
C MET A 60 -1.55 9.24 -3.96
N MET A 61 -2.59 9.90 -3.47
CA MET A 61 -2.48 11.14 -2.69
C MET A 61 -3.15 10.97 -1.35
N GLY A 62 -2.45 11.34 -0.27
CA GLY A 62 -2.96 11.23 1.08
C GLY A 62 -2.00 11.81 2.12
N LEU A 63 -2.47 11.91 3.35
CA LEU A 63 -1.69 12.26 4.53
C LEU A 63 -1.47 11.00 5.37
N HIS A 64 -0.22 10.58 5.47
CA HIS A 64 0.19 9.43 6.26
C HIS A 64 0.00 9.67 7.77
N PRO A 65 -0.47 8.70 8.55
CA PRO A 65 -0.76 8.90 9.98
C PRO A 65 0.44 9.37 10.81
N THR A 66 1.67 8.98 10.48
CA THR A 66 2.88 9.46 11.20
C THR A 66 3.22 10.92 10.91
N SER A 67 2.66 11.52 9.87
CA SER A 67 2.78 12.95 9.55
C SER A 67 1.59 13.78 10.07
N VAL A 68 0.65 13.14 10.77
CA VAL A 68 -0.43 13.84 11.47
C VAL A 68 0.10 14.46 12.75
N GLY A 69 0.19 15.78 12.78
CA GLY A 69 0.65 16.60 13.90
C GLY A 69 -0.26 17.78 14.17
N GLU A 70 0.26 18.84 14.81
CA GLU A 70 -0.49 20.07 15.09
C GLU A 70 -0.99 20.77 13.81
N ASN A 71 -0.24 20.64 12.71
CA ASN A 71 -0.54 21.23 11.41
C ASN A 71 -1.34 20.30 10.46
N TYR A 72 -1.96 19.22 10.97
CA TYR A 72 -2.60 18.20 10.11
C TYR A 72 -3.70 18.77 9.21
N LEU A 73 -4.39 19.84 9.62
CA LEU A 73 -5.40 20.51 8.80
C LEU A 73 -4.79 21.21 7.59
N GLU A 74 -3.58 21.77 7.71
CA GLU A 74 -2.85 22.37 6.60
C GLU A 74 -2.39 21.29 5.63
N GLU A 75 -1.91 20.15 6.14
CA GLU A 75 -1.56 18.98 5.33
C GLU A 75 -2.78 18.41 4.60
N LEU A 76 -3.93 18.28 5.27
CA LEU A 76 -5.18 17.87 4.63
C LEU A 76 -5.64 18.86 3.54
N ALA A 77 -5.47 20.17 3.77
CA ALA A 77 -5.77 21.18 2.75
C ALA A 77 -4.88 21.01 1.50
N HIS A 78 -3.58 20.71 1.69
CA HIS A 78 -2.65 20.40 0.60
C HIS A 78 -3.09 19.12 -0.17
N VAL A 79 -3.43 18.04 0.53
CA VAL A 79 -3.93 16.80 -0.07
C VAL A 79 -5.17 17.10 -0.94
N LYS A 80 -6.14 17.85 -0.37
CA LYS A 80 -7.38 18.20 -1.09
C LYS A 80 -7.10 19.03 -2.33
N GLU A 81 -6.22 20.02 -2.24
CA GLU A 81 -5.82 20.86 -3.37
C GLU A 81 -5.26 20.03 -4.53
N TRP A 82 -4.39 19.05 -4.24
CA TRP A 82 -3.85 18.16 -5.27
C TRP A 82 -4.87 17.20 -5.84
N LEU A 83 -5.77 16.66 -5.02
CA LEU A 83 -6.89 15.82 -5.49
C LEU A 83 -7.85 16.59 -6.44
N ASP A 84 -7.93 17.90 -6.31
CA ASP A 84 -8.74 18.76 -7.19
C ASP A 84 -7.99 19.16 -8.48
N LYS A 85 -6.64 19.18 -8.43
CA LYS A 85 -5.80 19.59 -9.58
C LYS A 85 -5.45 18.46 -10.55
N LYS A 86 -5.37 17.23 -10.06
CA LYS A 86 -4.79 16.10 -10.79
C LYS A 86 -5.54 14.80 -10.50
N LYS A 87 -5.55 13.90 -11.48
CA LYS A 87 -6.03 12.53 -11.28
C LYS A 87 -5.01 11.72 -10.49
N PHE A 88 -5.47 11.09 -9.42
CA PHE A 88 -4.75 10.06 -8.68
C PHE A 88 -5.49 8.72 -8.79
N TYR A 89 -4.82 7.61 -8.44
CA TYR A 89 -5.38 6.27 -8.59
C TYR A 89 -5.95 5.71 -7.28
N ALA A 90 -5.60 6.32 -6.15
CA ALA A 90 -6.16 6.03 -4.83
C ALA A 90 -5.97 7.21 -3.88
N ILE A 91 -6.68 7.20 -2.76
CA ILE A 91 -6.35 8.02 -1.60
C ILE A 91 -5.42 7.20 -0.70
N GLY A 92 -4.17 7.62 -0.58
CA GLY A 92 -3.16 6.88 0.16
C GLY A 92 -1.77 7.54 0.12
N GLU A 93 -1.00 7.31 1.16
CA GLU A 93 -1.20 6.38 2.28
C GLU A 93 -1.98 7.08 3.41
N ILE A 94 -3.00 6.45 3.93
CA ILE A 94 -3.86 6.98 5.00
C ILE A 94 -4.10 5.90 6.05
N GLY A 95 -4.57 6.26 7.23
CA GLY A 95 -4.89 5.26 8.25
C GLY A 95 -4.40 5.67 9.62
N MET A 96 -3.87 4.71 10.40
CA MET A 96 -3.46 4.97 11.77
C MET A 96 -2.18 4.24 12.14
N ASP A 97 -1.31 4.92 12.89
CA ASP A 97 -0.07 4.38 13.47
C ASP A 97 0.00 4.73 14.96
N LEU A 98 -0.11 3.73 15.81
CA LEU A 98 -0.02 3.87 17.26
C LEU A 98 1.26 3.26 17.84
N TYR A 99 2.19 2.88 16.96
CA TYR A 99 3.49 2.35 17.35
C TYR A 99 4.46 3.46 17.78
N TRP A 100 4.54 4.54 16.97
CA TRP A 100 5.52 5.60 17.20
C TRP A 100 5.03 6.65 18.19
N ASP A 101 3.84 7.19 17.98
CA ASP A 101 3.27 8.24 18.81
C ASP A 101 1.74 8.10 18.89
N LYS A 102 1.19 8.21 20.10
CA LYS A 102 -0.25 8.17 20.36
C LYS A 102 -0.84 9.53 20.68
N THR A 103 0.00 10.58 20.72
CA THR A 103 -0.40 11.94 21.10
C THR A 103 -1.52 12.47 20.21
N PHE A 104 -1.45 12.17 18.91
CA PHE A 104 -2.38 12.68 17.90
C PHE A 104 -3.43 11.65 17.47
N LEU A 105 -3.80 10.70 18.34
CA LEU A 105 -4.78 9.65 18.01
C LEU A 105 -6.09 10.24 17.44
N THR A 106 -6.68 11.24 18.12
CA THR A 106 -7.93 11.86 17.67
C THR A 106 -7.78 12.54 16.32
N GLN A 107 -6.64 13.20 16.07
CA GLN A 107 -6.33 13.84 14.80
C GLN A 107 -6.08 12.81 13.69
N GLN A 108 -5.45 11.68 14.01
CA GLN A 108 -5.30 10.57 13.06
C GLN A 108 -6.67 10.00 12.65
N GLN A 109 -7.58 9.79 13.61
CA GLN A 109 -8.95 9.35 13.33
C GLN A 109 -9.72 10.35 12.45
N ASP A 110 -9.60 11.65 12.75
CA ASP A 110 -10.24 12.73 11.98
C ASP A 110 -9.67 12.80 10.55
N ALA A 111 -8.35 12.79 10.41
CA ALA A 111 -7.67 12.79 9.13
C ALA A 111 -8.03 11.55 8.29
N PHE A 112 -8.08 10.37 8.92
CA PHE A 112 -8.44 9.13 8.25
C PHE A 112 -9.89 9.17 7.74
N ARG A 113 -10.84 9.57 8.60
CA ARG A 113 -12.26 9.72 8.23
C ARG A 113 -12.44 10.74 7.10
N THR A 114 -11.81 11.91 7.19
CA THR A 114 -11.87 12.95 6.17
C THR A 114 -11.40 12.42 4.80
N GLN A 115 -10.31 11.70 4.77
CA GLN A 115 -9.73 11.16 3.55
C GLN A 115 -10.57 10.00 2.96
N ILE A 116 -11.21 9.18 3.81
CA ILE A 116 -12.19 8.17 3.34
C ILE A 116 -13.39 8.87 2.66
N GLN A 117 -13.87 9.98 3.21
CA GLN A 117 -14.97 10.73 2.58
C GLN A 117 -14.57 11.25 1.20
N TRP A 118 -13.35 11.78 1.03
CA TRP A 118 -12.84 12.17 -0.28
C TRP A 118 -12.70 11.00 -1.26
N ALA A 119 -12.33 9.81 -0.76
CA ALA A 119 -12.27 8.61 -1.58
C ALA A 119 -13.65 8.22 -2.12
N LYS A 120 -14.68 8.25 -1.27
CA LYS A 120 -16.08 7.99 -1.66
C LYS A 120 -16.57 9.00 -2.70
N GLU A 121 -16.37 10.31 -2.45
CA GLU A 121 -16.76 11.39 -3.37
C GLU A 121 -16.17 11.22 -4.77
N ARG A 122 -14.92 10.76 -4.85
CA ARG A 122 -14.15 10.58 -6.08
C ARG A 122 -14.21 9.17 -6.66
N LYS A 123 -14.87 8.24 -5.96
CA LYS A 123 -14.93 6.81 -6.30
C LYS A 123 -13.54 6.18 -6.43
N LEU A 124 -12.60 6.65 -5.62
CA LEU A 124 -11.24 6.12 -5.55
C LEU A 124 -11.14 5.06 -4.46
N PRO A 125 -10.28 4.05 -4.62
CA PRO A 125 -9.92 3.15 -3.53
C PRO A 125 -9.07 3.88 -2.48
N ILE A 126 -8.96 3.28 -1.29
CA ILE A 126 -8.06 3.74 -0.24
C ILE A 126 -6.90 2.76 -0.07
N ASN A 127 -5.73 3.29 0.29
CA ASN A 127 -4.55 2.51 0.65
C ASN A 127 -4.24 2.79 2.12
N ILE A 128 -4.44 1.77 2.97
CA ILE A 128 -4.49 1.91 4.43
C ILE A 128 -3.19 1.46 5.06
N HIS A 129 -2.57 2.36 5.80
CA HIS A 129 -1.57 2.08 6.81
C HIS A 129 -2.24 1.69 8.13
N CYS A 130 -1.84 0.56 8.71
CA CYS A 130 -2.34 0.12 10.00
C CYS A 130 -1.21 -0.51 10.82
N ARG A 131 -0.75 0.20 11.85
CA ARG A 131 0.30 -0.29 12.73
C ARG A 131 -0.07 -0.12 14.19
N ASP A 132 -0.23 -1.24 14.91
CA ASP A 132 -0.69 -1.29 16.31
C ASP A 132 -2.02 -0.54 16.54
N ALA A 133 -2.91 -0.51 15.52
CA ALA A 133 -4.12 0.31 15.48
C ALA A 133 -5.31 -0.38 14.79
N PHE A 134 -5.37 -1.72 14.79
CA PHE A 134 -6.42 -2.45 14.08
C PHE A 134 -7.82 -2.12 14.61
N ASP A 135 -8.00 -2.01 15.91
CA ASP A 135 -9.29 -1.74 16.53
C ASP A 135 -9.79 -0.34 16.13
N GLU A 136 -8.91 0.66 16.18
CA GLU A 136 -9.22 2.04 15.85
C GLU A 136 -9.49 2.22 14.33
N VAL A 137 -8.71 1.53 13.47
CA VAL A 137 -8.95 1.51 12.02
C VAL A 137 -10.30 0.88 11.70
N PHE A 138 -10.62 -0.26 12.33
CA PHE A 138 -11.91 -0.92 12.13
C PHE A 138 -13.10 -0.11 12.66
N GLU A 139 -12.94 0.61 13.77
CA GLU A 139 -13.97 1.55 14.26
C GLU A 139 -14.30 2.63 13.22
N VAL A 140 -13.28 3.23 12.62
CA VAL A 140 -13.48 4.22 11.56
C VAL A 140 -14.11 3.59 10.32
N LEU A 141 -13.62 2.43 9.87
CA LEU A 141 -14.17 1.74 8.70
C LEU A 141 -15.65 1.34 8.89
N GLU A 142 -16.02 0.88 10.09
CA GLU A 142 -17.43 0.56 10.39
C GLU A 142 -18.31 1.81 10.31
N SER A 143 -17.84 2.95 10.84
CA SER A 143 -18.58 4.22 10.79
C SER A 143 -18.71 4.79 9.37
N GLU A 144 -17.76 4.46 8.49
CA GLU A 144 -17.70 4.94 7.10
C GLU A 144 -18.11 3.90 6.06
N LYS A 145 -18.62 2.74 6.50
CA LYS A 145 -18.99 1.62 5.63
C LYS A 145 -19.98 2.03 4.53
N SER A 146 -19.67 1.64 3.31
CA SER A 146 -20.54 1.80 2.15
C SER A 146 -20.17 0.79 1.07
N ASP A 147 -21.10 0.50 0.15
CA ASP A 147 -20.87 -0.45 -0.94
C ASP A 147 -19.75 0.01 -1.90
N ASP A 148 -19.54 1.31 -2.00
CA ASP A 148 -18.52 1.90 -2.87
C ASP A 148 -17.13 1.96 -2.22
N LEU A 149 -17.02 1.76 -0.90
CA LEU A 149 -15.74 1.78 -0.19
C LEU A 149 -14.96 0.51 -0.51
N ARG A 150 -13.76 0.67 -1.04
CA ARG A 150 -12.84 -0.41 -1.35
C ARG A 150 -11.40 0.06 -1.19
N GLY A 151 -10.48 -0.86 -1.06
CA GLY A 151 -9.06 -0.49 -0.93
C GLY A 151 -8.15 -1.65 -0.62
N ILE A 152 -7.01 -1.30 -0.05
CA ILE A 152 -5.93 -2.21 0.33
C ILE A 152 -5.52 -1.89 1.77
N PHE A 153 -5.49 -2.89 2.64
CA PHE A 153 -4.66 -2.84 3.83
C PHE A 153 -3.22 -3.13 3.40
N HIS A 154 -2.45 -2.08 3.22
CA HIS A 154 -1.05 -2.18 2.87
C HIS A 154 -0.27 -2.87 3.99
N CYS A 155 0.78 -3.60 3.62
CA CYS A 155 1.67 -4.31 4.55
C CYS A 155 0.91 -5.05 5.67
N PHE A 156 -0.09 -5.85 5.28
CA PHE A 156 -0.94 -6.51 6.26
C PHE A 156 -0.13 -7.45 7.17
N THR A 157 -0.21 -7.22 8.48
CA THR A 157 0.50 -8.00 9.51
C THR A 157 -0.41 -8.47 10.65
N GLY A 158 -1.73 -8.34 10.46
CA GLY A 158 -2.74 -8.74 11.45
C GLY A 158 -2.92 -10.25 11.60
N THR A 159 -3.93 -10.62 12.39
CA THR A 159 -4.37 -12.02 12.57
C THR A 159 -5.30 -12.47 11.43
N LEU A 160 -5.64 -13.76 11.40
CA LEU A 160 -6.63 -14.30 10.46
C LEU A 160 -8.00 -13.64 10.64
N GLU A 161 -8.42 -13.38 11.88
CA GLU A 161 -9.68 -12.72 12.20
C GLU A 161 -9.68 -11.28 11.65
N GLN A 162 -8.58 -10.55 11.86
CA GLN A 162 -8.41 -9.20 11.33
C GLN A 162 -8.35 -9.19 9.80
N ALA A 163 -7.75 -10.21 9.18
CA ALA A 163 -7.77 -10.37 7.72
C ALA A 163 -9.20 -10.55 7.19
N LYS A 164 -9.99 -11.44 7.82
CA LYS A 164 -11.40 -11.66 7.47
C LYS A 164 -12.24 -10.40 7.69
N GLN A 165 -11.97 -9.66 8.76
CA GLN A 165 -12.64 -8.39 9.05
C GLN A 165 -12.31 -7.32 8.00
N ALA A 166 -11.04 -7.14 7.62
CA ALA A 166 -10.63 -6.23 6.55
C ALA A 166 -11.34 -6.56 5.22
N ILE A 167 -11.40 -7.85 4.88
CA ILE A 167 -12.11 -8.34 3.68
C ILE A 167 -13.61 -8.01 3.75
N SER A 168 -14.24 -8.07 4.93
CA SER A 168 -15.66 -7.73 5.10
C SER A 168 -15.97 -6.25 4.84
N TYR A 169 -14.96 -5.38 4.90
CA TYR A 169 -15.03 -3.98 4.47
C TYR A 169 -14.62 -3.76 3.00
N ASN A 170 -14.61 -4.83 2.19
CA ASN A 170 -14.22 -4.79 0.78
C ASN A 170 -12.75 -4.34 0.57
N MET A 171 -11.88 -4.68 1.53
CA MET A 171 -10.45 -4.43 1.41
C MET A 171 -9.71 -5.67 0.93
N LYS A 172 -8.68 -5.48 0.14
CA LYS A 172 -7.67 -6.50 -0.15
C LYS A 172 -6.50 -6.36 0.81
N LEU A 173 -5.72 -7.43 0.92
CA LEU A 173 -4.54 -7.50 1.77
C LEU A 173 -3.30 -7.32 0.92
N GLY A 174 -2.50 -6.29 1.21
CA GLY A 174 -1.18 -6.07 0.64
C GLY A 174 -0.17 -7.02 1.27
N ILE A 175 0.35 -7.94 0.48
CA ILE A 175 1.31 -8.94 0.93
C ILE A 175 2.69 -8.64 0.34
N GLY A 176 3.64 -8.37 1.22
CA GLY A 176 5.00 -8.01 0.89
C GLY A 176 6.04 -8.90 1.57
N GLY A 177 7.25 -8.36 1.72
CA GLY A 177 8.42 -9.07 2.25
C GLY A 177 8.20 -9.75 3.59
N VAL A 178 7.31 -9.22 4.43
CA VAL A 178 6.98 -9.78 5.77
C VAL A 178 6.51 -11.24 5.69
N ALA A 179 5.84 -11.63 4.61
CA ALA A 179 5.40 -13.01 4.41
C ALA A 179 6.55 -14.02 4.31
N THR A 180 7.77 -13.54 4.02
CA THR A 180 8.97 -14.38 3.90
C THR A 180 9.79 -14.47 5.18
N PHE A 181 9.40 -13.72 6.23
CA PHE A 181 10.20 -13.63 7.46
C PHE A 181 10.02 -14.87 8.33
N LYS A 182 11.11 -15.39 8.89
CA LYS A 182 11.07 -16.53 9.83
C LYS A 182 10.17 -16.30 11.04
N ASN A 183 10.08 -15.06 11.50
CA ASN A 183 9.23 -14.64 12.61
C ASN A 183 7.90 -14.04 12.13
N GLY A 184 7.62 -14.10 10.84
CA GLY A 184 6.33 -13.72 10.27
C GLY A 184 5.23 -14.61 10.84
N LYS A 185 4.02 -14.05 10.92
CA LYS A 185 2.86 -14.81 11.40
C LYS A 185 1.85 -15.04 10.29
N ILE A 186 1.85 -14.16 9.28
CA ILE A 186 0.84 -14.18 8.23
C ILE A 186 0.96 -15.40 7.32
N ASP A 187 2.17 -15.88 7.06
CA ASP A 187 2.41 -17.07 6.24
C ASP A 187 1.76 -18.35 6.81
N LYS A 188 1.41 -18.36 8.09
CA LYS A 188 0.81 -19.51 8.77
C LYS A 188 -0.67 -19.69 8.48
N PHE A 189 -1.35 -18.64 8.04
CA PHE A 189 -2.79 -18.66 7.76
C PHE A 189 -3.18 -18.13 6.39
N LEU A 190 -2.24 -17.64 5.57
CA LEU A 190 -2.58 -17.12 4.25
C LEU A 190 -3.31 -18.13 3.36
N ASN A 191 -3.04 -19.42 3.50
CA ASN A 191 -3.76 -20.48 2.79
C ASN A 191 -5.26 -20.59 3.16
N GLU A 192 -5.69 -19.96 4.26
CA GLU A 192 -7.10 -19.85 4.64
C GLU A 192 -7.79 -18.63 4.02
N ILE A 193 -7.06 -17.74 3.38
CA ILE A 193 -7.54 -16.56 2.65
C ILE A 193 -7.54 -16.87 1.16
N ASP A 194 -8.66 -16.70 0.50
CA ASP A 194 -8.76 -16.84 -0.95
C ASP A 194 -7.83 -15.82 -1.64
N LEU A 195 -7.03 -16.30 -2.58
CA LEU A 195 -6.03 -15.49 -3.30
C LEU A 195 -6.64 -14.26 -4.02
N LYS A 196 -7.94 -14.30 -4.32
CA LYS A 196 -8.67 -13.14 -4.87
C LYS A 196 -8.68 -11.91 -3.96
N HIS A 197 -8.36 -12.06 -2.67
CA HIS A 197 -8.29 -10.98 -1.70
C HIS A 197 -6.86 -10.45 -1.49
N ILE A 198 -5.88 -10.96 -2.23
CA ILE A 198 -4.47 -10.62 -2.06
C ILE A 198 -3.97 -9.79 -3.23
N VAL A 199 -3.22 -8.74 -2.92
CA VAL A 199 -2.38 -7.97 -3.84
C VAL A 199 -0.93 -8.03 -3.38
N LEU A 200 0.01 -7.76 -4.28
CA LEU A 200 1.45 -7.80 -4.00
C LEU A 200 2.00 -6.39 -3.85
N GLU A 201 2.93 -6.23 -2.94
CA GLU A 201 3.63 -4.98 -2.71
C GLU A 201 5.02 -5.19 -2.15
N THR A 202 5.86 -4.15 -2.18
CA THR A 202 7.18 -4.22 -1.56
C THR A 202 7.32 -3.38 -0.31
N ASP A 203 6.66 -2.23 -0.25
CA ASP A 203 6.95 -1.15 0.69
C ASP A 203 8.44 -0.69 0.59
N ALA A 204 9.01 -0.81 -0.62
CA ALA A 204 10.41 -0.43 -0.83
C ALA A 204 10.61 1.08 -0.59
N PRO A 205 11.71 1.45 0.09
CA PRO A 205 12.96 0.72 0.37
C PRO A 205 12.95 -0.15 1.64
N TYR A 206 11.81 -0.31 2.31
CA TYR A 206 11.69 -1.01 3.58
C TYR A 206 11.38 -2.51 3.38
N LEU A 207 11.42 -3.29 4.47
CA LEU A 207 10.88 -4.64 4.59
C LEU A 207 11.37 -5.66 3.53
N ALA A 208 12.64 -5.57 3.10
CA ALA A 208 13.20 -6.48 2.12
C ALA A 208 12.91 -7.96 2.46
N PRO A 209 12.43 -8.78 1.49
CA PRO A 209 12.13 -10.18 1.70
C PRO A 209 13.40 -11.01 1.97
N THR A 210 13.25 -12.22 2.49
CA THR A 210 14.32 -13.21 2.49
C THR A 210 14.63 -13.60 1.04
N PRO A 211 15.92 -13.69 0.61
CA PRO A 211 17.15 -13.67 1.44
C PRO A 211 17.75 -12.27 1.66
N TYR A 212 17.09 -11.19 1.26
CA TYR A 212 17.64 -9.83 1.27
C TYR A 212 17.41 -9.06 2.57
N ARG A 213 17.02 -9.74 3.65
CA ARG A 213 16.81 -9.12 4.96
C ARG A 213 18.00 -8.23 5.38
N GLY A 214 17.66 -7.02 5.89
CA GLY A 214 18.67 -6.04 6.31
C GLY A 214 19.31 -5.23 5.18
N LYS A 215 18.92 -5.47 3.93
CA LYS A 215 19.29 -4.65 2.78
C LYS A 215 18.15 -3.71 2.38
N ARG A 216 18.44 -2.70 1.55
CA ARG A 216 17.44 -1.87 0.89
C ARG A 216 16.55 -2.78 0.04
N ASN A 217 15.22 -2.68 0.23
CA ASN A 217 14.26 -3.37 -0.61
C ASN A 217 14.13 -2.68 -1.98
N GLU A 218 13.67 -3.40 -2.98
CA GLU A 218 13.34 -2.87 -4.31
C GLU A 218 12.26 -3.75 -4.97
N SER A 219 11.50 -3.17 -5.91
CA SER A 219 10.36 -3.85 -6.53
C SER A 219 10.73 -5.15 -7.27
N ALA A 220 11.98 -5.30 -7.72
CA ALA A 220 12.48 -6.56 -8.30
C ALA A 220 12.36 -7.75 -7.33
N TYR A 221 12.40 -7.48 -6.01
CA TYR A 221 12.31 -8.53 -4.99
C TYR A 221 10.89 -9.05 -4.75
N LEU A 222 9.89 -8.50 -5.43
CA LEU A 222 8.53 -9.06 -5.44
C LEU A 222 8.49 -10.51 -5.91
N THR A 223 9.40 -10.92 -6.76
CA THR A 223 9.52 -12.32 -7.18
C THR A 223 9.70 -13.28 -6.00
N ASN A 224 10.43 -12.88 -4.95
CA ASN A 224 10.59 -13.69 -3.74
C ASN A 224 9.30 -13.78 -2.91
N VAL A 225 8.43 -12.77 -2.99
CA VAL A 225 7.11 -12.81 -2.36
C VAL A 225 6.19 -13.73 -3.15
N VAL A 226 6.23 -13.68 -4.49
CA VAL A 226 5.49 -14.61 -5.36
C VAL A 226 5.91 -16.05 -5.08
N ASP A 227 7.23 -16.35 -5.02
CA ASP A 227 7.74 -17.69 -4.70
C ASP A 227 7.23 -18.19 -3.36
N LYS A 228 7.17 -17.32 -2.35
CA LYS A 228 6.59 -17.67 -1.04
C LYS A 228 5.09 -18.00 -1.14
N LEU A 229 4.33 -17.28 -1.97
CA LEU A 229 2.91 -17.58 -2.20
C LEU A 229 2.70 -18.86 -3.03
N VAL A 230 3.61 -19.19 -3.95
CA VAL A 230 3.65 -20.50 -4.65
C VAL A 230 3.70 -21.62 -3.62
N ASP A 231 4.61 -21.54 -2.63
CA ASP A 231 4.71 -22.54 -1.56
C ASP A 231 3.45 -22.63 -0.70
N ILE A 232 2.78 -21.50 -0.44
CA ILE A 232 1.61 -21.43 0.44
C ILE A 232 0.34 -21.95 -0.25
N TYR A 233 0.13 -21.57 -1.51
CA TYR A 233 -1.11 -21.87 -2.26
C TYR A 233 -1.01 -23.10 -3.16
N GLY A 234 0.20 -23.61 -3.43
CA GLY A 234 0.41 -24.74 -4.32
C GLY A 234 0.09 -24.45 -5.79
N LEU A 235 0.10 -23.16 -6.19
CA LEU A 235 -0.10 -22.69 -7.55
C LEU A 235 1.24 -22.36 -8.20
N SER A 236 1.28 -22.27 -9.54
CA SER A 236 2.48 -21.82 -10.24
C SER A 236 2.75 -20.33 -10.04
N PHE A 237 3.99 -19.90 -10.28
CA PHE A 237 4.39 -18.49 -10.26
C PHE A 237 3.49 -17.63 -11.16
N ASP A 238 3.23 -18.09 -12.37
CA ASP A 238 2.42 -17.36 -13.34
C ASP A 238 0.96 -17.23 -12.90
N GLU A 239 0.38 -18.24 -12.26
CA GLU A 239 -0.98 -18.17 -11.72
C GLU A 239 -1.06 -17.17 -10.57
N ILE A 240 -0.12 -17.22 -9.61
CA ILE A 240 -0.07 -16.22 -8.50
C ILE A 240 0.07 -14.80 -9.07
N ALA A 241 1.03 -14.60 -9.98
CA ALA A 241 1.27 -13.29 -10.60
C ALA A 241 0.04 -12.78 -11.38
N ALA A 242 -0.64 -13.65 -12.11
CA ALA A 242 -1.82 -13.30 -12.91
C ALA A 242 -2.99 -12.91 -12.01
N ILE A 243 -3.31 -13.72 -10.99
CA ILE A 243 -4.44 -13.49 -10.09
C ILE A 243 -4.20 -12.20 -9.27
N THR A 244 -3.04 -12.04 -8.65
CA THR A 244 -2.74 -10.85 -7.82
C THR A 244 -2.67 -9.56 -8.65
N THR A 245 -2.17 -9.64 -9.88
CA THR A 245 -2.21 -8.50 -10.82
C THR A 245 -3.65 -8.17 -11.23
N GLN A 246 -4.51 -9.17 -11.48
CA GLN A 246 -5.92 -8.89 -11.75
C GLN A 246 -6.61 -8.25 -10.54
N ASN A 247 -6.35 -8.75 -9.33
CA ASN A 247 -6.87 -8.15 -8.10
C ASN A 247 -6.48 -6.68 -7.96
N SER A 248 -5.23 -6.32 -8.31
CA SER A 248 -4.78 -4.92 -8.28
C SER A 248 -5.52 -4.05 -9.30
N LYS A 249 -5.77 -4.59 -10.51
CA LYS A 249 -6.57 -3.90 -11.53
C LYS A 249 -8.00 -3.64 -11.06
N ASP A 250 -8.61 -4.63 -10.42
CA ASP A 250 -9.98 -4.53 -9.90
C ASP A 250 -10.09 -3.44 -8.81
N VAL A 251 -9.07 -3.32 -7.95
CA VAL A 251 -9.04 -2.26 -6.93
C VAL A 251 -8.88 -0.88 -7.55
N PHE A 252 -7.87 -0.70 -8.42
CA PHE A 252 -7.50 0.61 -8.95
C PHE A 252 -8.31 1.03 -10.19
N GLY A 253 -9.06 0.12 -10.81
CA GLY A 253 -9.87 0.40 -11.98
C GLY A 253 -9.06 0.62 -13.26
N ILE A 254 -8.01 -0.17 -13.50
CA ILE A 254 -7.08 -0.02 -14.64
C ILE A 254 -6.94 -1.29 -15.47
#